data_dbc06cd4e84aeff08b2a4516d1cf7d61
#
_entry.id   dbc06cd4e84aeff08b2a4516d1cf7d61
#
_cell.length_a   1.000
_cell.length_b   1.000
_cell.length_c   1.000
_cell.angle_alpha   90.00
_cell.angle_beta   90.00
_cell.angle_gamma   90.00
#
_symmetry.space_group_name_H-M   'P 1'
#
loop_
_entity.id
_entity.type
_entity.pdbx_description
1 polymer ?
#
loop_
_entity_poly.entity_id
_entity_poly.type
_entity_poly.pdbx_seq_one_letter_code
_entity_poly.pdbx_strand_id
1 'polypeptide(L)'
;MSKKTKITVGVVVAILVTIIAAFAIYVSYYAVGKKALPGTKVGEVTVSGLTASQIKKQLDTAETNNKVTFSGQGIKETSLTPKEIGYQVNSIETARKATVRNGAFSYVTSLFTTRQVNIVHDLKPKVVDKWSQELPTETSKLQPVTEPQVEANSEATGFEITPGKDGFGADNRAILMAAAKVVATQKDQNVPLKIGKTMPLAEASWAKQLAANAEKLAKTEVTVKTGEKDIVATQQDRVSFVKIPDVTMNPKPGADGKVISNWINENKESVEVEKVNGKRFVNSEGKVLKTETELKDGVKVTNADQLVKEITTNFAAGKDSSVAYKTDVDKATNEDKTIADGAEKLAYMAAPGEKWIDVNLSNYTVTGYEGATVVKGPTKMVPGAPATPTIQGTFAVERKVRSDTMRGFNTDGSRYVTPNVPYAMYFSGGYALHGAPWRGSFGWGGSGGSHGCVNMPVPAAGEFYNWAPIGTVVVSHR
;
A
#
# COMPACT_ATOMS: atom_id res chain seq x y z
N MET A 1 17.43 -10.34 -91.88
CA MET A 1 16.67 -9.20 -91.41
C MET A 1 16.91 -7.99 -92.22
N SER A 2 15.90 -7.35 -92.78
CA SER A 2 16.01 -6.10 -93.54
C SER A 2 16.54 -4.94 -92.69
N LYS A 3 17.13 -3.91 -93.31
CA LYS A 3 17.66 -2.74 -92.62
C LYS A 3 16.55 -2.04 -91.77
N LYS A 4 15.29 -2.03 -92.27
CA LYS A 4 14.11 -1.54 -91.54
C LYS A 4 13.80 -2.38 -90.33
N THR A 5 13.86 -3.72 -90.38
CA THR A 5 13.58 -4.61 -89.22
C THR A 5 14.66 -4.45 -88.16
N LYS A 6 15.91 -4.21 -88.47
CA LYS A 6 16.98 -3.96 -87.50
C LYS A 6 16.81 -2.62 -86.81
N ILE A 7 16.32 -1.58 -87.46
CA ILE A 7 16.04 -0.26 -86.86
C ILE A 7 14.79 -0.38 -85.92
N THR A 8 13.75 -1.03 -86.39
CA THR A 8 12.56 -1.26 -85.56
C THR A 8 12.86 -2.07 -84.27
N VAL A 9 13.69 -3.12 -84.39
CA VAL A 9 14.13 -3.92 -83.22
C VAL A 9 14.99 -3.07 -82.27
N GLY A 10 15.93 -2.27 -82.84
CA GLY A 10 16.73 -1.36 -82.02
C GLY A 10 15.95 -0.30 -81.25
N VAL A 11 14.94 0.27 -81.89
CA VAL A 11 14.02 1.25 -81.21
C VAL A 11 13.18 0.57 -80.10
N VAL A 12 12.63 -0.63 -80.32
CA VAL A 12 11.91 -1.37 -79.34
C VAL A 12 12.80 -1.76 -78.17
N VAL A 13 14.00 -2.21 -78.41
CA VAL A 13 14.99 -2.51 -77.33
C VAL A 13 15.34 -1.26 -76.55
N ALA A 14 15.57 -0.11 -77.20
CA ALA A 14 15.84 1.14 -76.48
C ALA A 14 14.68 1.61 -75.59
N ILE A 15 13.47 1.46 -76.12
CA ILE A 15 12.24 1.77 -75.26
C ILE A 15 12.14 0.84 -74.05
N LEU A 16 12.36 -0.46 -74.22
CA LEU A 16 12.32 -1.42 -73.11
C LEU A 16 13.43 -1.15 -72.10
N VAL A 17 14.64 -0.83 -72.52
CA VAL A 17 15.73 -0.45 -71.62
C VAL A 17 15.39 0.82 -70.83
N THR A 18 14.78 1.82 -71.49
CA THR A 18 14.35 3.04 -70.84
C THR A 18 13.23 2.78 -69.80
N ILE A 19 12.25 1.92 -70.08
CA ILE A 19 11.19 1.52 -69.15
C ILE A 19 11.78 0.76 -67.96
N ILE A 20 12.72 -0.15 -68.19
CA ILE A 20 13.37 -0.91 -67.11
C ILE A 20 14.20 0.03 -66.22
N ALA A 21 14.94 0.96 -66.80
CA ALA A 21 15.72 1.96 -66.07
C ALA A 21 14.81 2.88 -65.23
N ALA A 22 13.71 3.38 -65.81
CA ALA A 22 12.72 4.19 -65.10
C ALA A 22 12.07 3.41 -63.96
N PHE A 23 11.73 2.15 -64.17
CA PHE A 23 11.17 1.27 -63.12
C PHE A 23 12.20 0.99 -62.00
N ALA A 24 13.46 0.78 -62.36
CA ALA A 24 14.51 0.59 -61.34
C ALA A 24 14.70 1.85 -60.46
N ILE A 25 14.65 3.05 -61.05
CA ILE A 25 14.69 4.34 -60.32
C ILE A 25 13.46 4.46 -59.42
N TYR A 26 12.30 4.16 -59.95
CA TYR A 26 11.04 4.15 -59.18
C TYR A 26 11.12 3.21 -57.98
N VAL A 27 11.50 1.95 -58.19
CA VAL A 27 11.66 0.97 -57.09
C VAL A 27 12.67 1.45 -56.08
N SER A 28 13.82 1.94 -56.52
CA SER A 28 14.87 2.46 -55.65
C SER A 28 14.39 3.63 -54.81
N TYR A 29 13.66 4.59 -55.36
CA TYR A 29 13.09 5.74 -54.62
C TYR A 29 12.19 5.33 -53.48
N TYR A 30 11.33 4.34 -53.72
CA TYR A 30 10.40 3.87 -52.68
C TYR A 30 11.02 2.85 -51.72
N ALA A 31 11.96 2.02 -52.20
CA ALA A 31 12.60 0.99 -51.39
C ALA A 31 13.63 1.57 -50.41
N VAL A 32 14.57 2.37 -50.90
CA VAL A 32 15.65 2.97 -50.10
C VAL A 32 15.06 3.96 -49.09
N GLY A 33 14.11 4.77 -49.49
CA GLY A 33 13.43 5.73 -48.64
C GLY A 33 12.38 5.12 -47.68
N LYS A 34 12.10 3.81 -47.77
CA LYS A 34 11.01 3.13 -47.01
C LYS A 34 9.70 3.91 -47.06
N LYS A 35 9.36 4.49 -48.22
CA LYS A 35 8.21 5.38 -48.42
C LYS A 35 6.96 4.58 -48.77
N ALA A 36 5.76 5.12 -48.40
CA ALA A 36 4.49 4.56 -48.81
C ALA A 36 4.38 4.56 -50.35
N LEU A 37 3.92 3.44 -50.94
CA LEU A 37 3.82 3.28 -52.40
C LEU A 37 2.72 4.20 -52.97
N PRO A 38 2.75 4.48 -54.30
CA PRO A 38 1.69 5.22 -54.98
C PRO A 38 0.30 4.64 -54.68
N GLY A 39 -0.71 5.50 -54.67
CA GLY A 39 -2.08 5.08 -54.37
C GLY A 39 -2.36 4.74 -52.91
N THR A 40 -1.37 4.86 -51.99
CA THR A 40 -1.59 4.58 -50.58
C THR A 40 -2.31 5.75 -49.92
N LYS A 41 -3.44 5.44 -49.24
CA LYS A 41 -4.23 6.38 -48.41
C LYS A 41 -4.27 5.89 -46.96
N VAL A 42 -4.19 6.83 -46.03
CA VAL A 42 -4.49 6.62 -44.60
C VAL A 42 -5.71 7.46 -44.25
N GLY A 43 -6.79 6.83 -43.84
CA GLY A 43 -8.07 7.51 -43.78
C GLY A 43 -8.46 8.05 -45.18
N GLU A 44 -8.71 9.34 -45.28
CA GLU A 44 -9.06 10.00 -46.56
C GLU A 44 -7.81 10.65 -47.23
N VAL A 45 -6.66 10.70 -46.58
CA VAL A 45 -5.48 11.42 -47.00
C VAL A 45 -4.51 10.53 -47.77
N THR A 46 -4.06 10.98 -48.94
CA THR A 46 -3.02 10.31 -49.73
C THR A 46 -1.68 10.53 -49.06
N VAL A 47 -0.97 9.41 -48.75
CA VAL A 47 0.33 9.41 -48.09
C VAL A 47 1.42 8.87 -49.00
N SER A 48 1.15 8.71 -50.28
CA SER A 48 2.12 8.26 -51.32
C SER A 48 3.43 9.06 -51.25
N GLY A 49 4.56 8.39 -51.23
CA GLY A 49 5.88 9.03 -51.18
C GLY A 49 6.33 9.49 -49.79
N LEU A 50 5.48 9.42 -48.78
CA LEU A 50 5.84 9.75 -47.41
C LEU A 50 6.51 8.59 -46.69
N THR A 51 7.43 8.92 -45.80
CA THR A 51 8.07 7.95 -44.88
C THR A 51 7.13 7.67 -43.70
N ALA A 52 7.39 6.59 -42.97
CA ALA A 52 6.64 6.26 -41.73
C ALA A 52 6.70 7.41 -40.70
N SER A 53 7.86 8.08 -40.57
CA SER A 53 8.00 9.22 -39.65
C SER A 53 7.13 10.41 -40.05
N GLN A 54 7.03 10.70 -41.36
CA GLN A 54 6.18 11.79 -41.85
C GLN A 54 4.71 11.47 -41.68
N ILE A 55 4.27 10.24 -41.97
CA ILE A 55 2.89 9.79 -41.76
C ILE A 55 2.53 9.85 -40.25
N LYS A 56 3.45 9.34 -39.41
CA LYS A 56 3.27 9.45 -37.95
C LYS A 56 3.06 10.88 -37.52
N LYS A 57 3.93 11.81 -37.95
CA LYS A 57 3.82 13.23 -37.59
C LYS A 57 2.49 13.85 -38.03
N GLN A 58 1.99 13.52 -39.22
CA GLN A 58 0.70 13.99 -39.70
C GLN A 58 -0.44 13.49 -38.81
N LEU A 59 -0.44 12.21 -38.43
CA LEU A 59 -1.45 11.63 -37.56
C LEU A 59 -1.40 12.21 -36.15
N ASP A 60 -0.20 12.38 -35.58
CA ASP A 60 -0.03 13.02 -34.27
C ASP A 60 -0.57 14.47 -34.29
N THR A 61 -0.30 15.21 -35.36
CA THR A 61 -0.85 16.58 -35.53
C THR A 61 -2.38 16.56 -35.62
N ALA A 62 -2.93 15.62 -36.39
CA ALA A 62 -4.38 15.49 -36.52
C ALA A 62 -5.06 15.13 -35.19
N GLU A 63 -4.41 14.32 -34.35
CA GLU A 63 -4.91 13.93 -33.04
C GLU A 63 -4.85 15.08 -32.01
N THR A 64 -3.77 15.88 -32.03
CA THR A 64 -3.45 16.81 -30.94
C THR A 64 -3.67 18.28 -31.26
N ASN A 65 -3.70 18.67 -32.53
CA ASN A 65 -3.77 20.07 -32.93
C ASN A 65 -5.05 20.41 -33.72
N ASN A 66 -5.52 19.50 -34.59
CA ASN A 66 -6.78 19.71 -35.29
C ASN A 66 -7.96 19.59 -34.31
N LYS A 67 -9.02 20.30 -34.58
CA LYS A 67 -10.16 20.47 -33.68
C LYS A 67 -11.49 20.06 -34.27
N VAL A 68 -12.36 19.60 -33.41
CA VAL A 68 -13.80 19.57 -33.62
C VAL A 68 -14.42 20.73 -32.87
N THR A 69 -15.17 21.58 -33.53
CA THR A 69 -16.02 22.59 -32.89
C THR A 69 -17.43 22.04 -32.85
N PHE A 70 -17.93 21.81 -31.64
CA PHE A 70 -19.30 21.39 -31.40
C PHE A 70 -20.18 22.60 -31.18
N SER A 71 -21.40 22.56 -31.74
CA SER A 71 -22.43 23.60 -31.61
C SER A 71 -23.82 22.97 -31.66
N GLY A 72 -24.87 23.71 -31.43
CA GLY A 72 -26.25 23.23 -31.53
C GLY A 72 -27.18 23.90 -30.53
N GLN A 73 -28.47 23.64 -30.67
CA GLN A 73 -29.45 24.12 -29.71
C GLN A 73 -29.23 23.46 -28.33
N GLY A 74 -29.00 24.29 -27.31
CA GLY A 74 -28.73 23.81 -25.97
C GLY A 74 -27.32 23.20 -25.79
N ILE A 75 -26.40 23.37 -26.74
CA ILE A 75 -25.02 22.94 -26.70
C ILE A 75 -24.13 24.18 -26.55
N LYS A 76 -23.21 24.11 -25.55
CA LYS A 76 -22.17 25.11 -25.37
C LYS A 76 -21.13 24.95 -26.47
N GLU A 77 -20.92 26.00 -27.27
CA GLU A 77 -19.90 25.98 -28.31
C GLU A 77 -18.52 25.67 -27.69
N THR A 78 -17.92 24.58 -28.14
CA THR A 78 -16.68 24.07 -27.57
C THR A 78 -15.83 23.44 -28.66
N SER A 79 -14.53 23.77 -28.67
CA SER A 79 -13.56 23.18 -29.61
C SER A 79 -12.63 22.26 -28.89
N LEU A 80 -12.57 21.00 -29.33
CA LEU A 80 -11.78 19.91 -28.71
C LEU A 80 -10.95 19.21 -29.78
N THR A 81 -9.76 18.73 -29.37
CA THR A 81 -8.95 17.82 -30.20
C THR A 81 -9.47 16.39 -30.09
N PRO A 82 -9.21 15.51 -31.06
CA PRO A 82 -9.53 14.08 -30.96
C PRO A 82 -9.00 13.44 -29.68
N LYS A 83 -7.80 13.81 -29.24
CA LYS A 83 -7.20 13.33 -27.99
C LYS A 83 -8.00 13.73 -26.75
N GLU A 84 -8.45 14.97 -26.66
CA GLU A 84 -9.30 15.47 -25.56
C GLU A 84 -10.67 14.79 -25.55
N ILE A 85 -11.19 14.39 -26.72
CA ILE A 85 -12.43 13.62 -26.86
C ILE A 85 -12.24 12.15 -26.40
N GLY A 86 -11.01 11.65 -26.32
CA GLY A 86 -10.72 10.26 -25.96
C GLY A 86 -10.49 9.33 -27.17
N TYR A 87 -10.33 9.88 -28.38
CA TYR A 87 -9.92 9.15 -29.57
C TYR A 87 -8.39 9.14 -29.68
N GLN A 88 -7.78 7.98 -29.46
CA GLN A 88 -6.31 7.83 -29.44
C GLN A 88 -5.81 7.11 -30.67
N VAL A 89 -4.90 7.73 -31.40
CA VAL A 89 -4.32 7.16 -32.62
C VAL A 89 -3.05 6.40 -32.32
N ASN A 90 -2.95 5.15 -32.74
CA ASN A 90 -1.67 4.45 -32.82
C ASN A 90 -0.97 4.84 -34.14
N SER A 91 -0.39 6.03 -34.14
CA SER A 91 0.26 6.61 -35.31
C SER A 91 1.46 5.81 -35.80
N ILE A 92 2.19 5.14 -34.87
CA ILE A 92 3.34 4.27 -35.20
C ILE A 92 2.86 3.06 -35.99
N GLU A 93 1.87 2.35 -35.50
CA GLU A 93 1.38 1.14 -36.17
C GLU A 93 0.65 1.46 -37.49
N THR A 94 -0.11 2.55 -37.52
CA THR A 94 -0.75 3.05 -38.73
C THR A 94 0.31 3.38 -39.82
N ALA A 95 1.35 4.13 -39.45
CA ALA A 95 2.43 4.49 -40.37
C ALA A 95 3.24 3.24 -40.85
N ARG A 96 3.45 2.28 -39.93
CA ARG A 96 4.07 0.99 -40.28
C ARG A 96 3.21 0.24 -41.30
N LYS A 97 1.93 0.12 -41.11
CA LYS A 97 1.01 -0.51 -42.08
C LYS A 97 1.01 0.21 -43.40
N ALA A 98 1.08 1.55 -43.44
CA ALA A 98 1.10 2.32 -44.68
C ALA A 98 2.38 2.12 -45.49
N THR A 99 3.50 1.83 -44.85
CA THR A 99 4.81 1.69 -45.49
C THR A 99 5.26 0.24 -45.72
N VAL A 100 4.54 -0.72 -45.14
CA VAL A 100 4.82 -2.19 -45.30
C VAL A 100 4.52 -2.62 -46.74
N ARG A 101 5.32 -3.52 -47.28
CA ARG A 101 5.23 -4.11 -48.63
C ARG A 101 4.90 -5.59 -48.59
N ASN A 102 4.00 -6.01 -49.43
CA ASN A 102 3.61 -7.41 -49.56
C ASN A 102 4.34 -8.06 -50.75
N GLY A 103 5.70 -8.02 -50.73
CA GLY A 103 6.54 -8.57 -51.76
C GLY A 103 6.87 -7.60 -52.92
N ALA A 104 7.74 -8.01 -53.81
CA ALA A 104 8.23 -7.21 -54.93
C ALA A 104 7.12 -6.78 -55.92
N PHE A 105 6.09 -7.61 -56.09
CA PHE A 105 4.99 -7.33 -56.98
C PHE A 105 4.15 -6.12 -56.57
N SER A 106 4.23 -5.71 -55.30
CA SER A 106 3.51 -4.53 -54.75
C SER A 106 3.95 -3.23 -55.44
N TYR A 107 5.18 -3.13 -55.97
CA TYR A 107 5.62 -1.96 -56.73
C TYR A 107 4.88 -1.80 -58.07
N VAL A 108 4.57 -2.90 -58.73
CA VAL A 108 3.82 -2.89 -59.98
C VAL A 108 2.36 -2.57 -59.74
N THR A 109 1.74 -3.30 -58.81
CA THR A 109 0.29 -3.16 -58.51
C THR A 109 -0.05 -1.77 -58.01
N SER A 110 0.83 -1.13 -57.22
CA SER A 110 0.61 0.21 -56.69
C SER A 110 0.50 1.33 -57.73
N LEU A 111 0.95 1.09 -58.95
CA LEU A 111 0.78 2.04 -60.06
C LEU A 111 -0.66 2.09 -60.58
N PHE A 112 -1.45 1.03 -60.32
CA PHE A 112 -2.77 0.86 -60.90
C PHE A 112 -3.89 0.70 -59.86
N THR A 113 -3.51 0.57 -58.58
CA THR A 113 -4.49 0.33 -57.51
C THR A 113 -4.36 1.32 -56.34
N THR A 114 -5.46 1.65 -55.71
CA THR A 114 -5.48 2.38 -54.43
C THR A 114 -5.39 1.39 -53.27
N ARG A 115 -4.47 1.65 -52.37
CA ARG A 115 -4.33 0.91 -51.13
C ARG A 115 -4.89 1.72 -49.97
N GLN A 116 -6.01 1.25 -49.40
CA GLN A 116 -6.59 1.86 -48.21
C GLN A 116 -5.95 1.28 -46.95
N VAL A 117 -5.46 2.13 -46.05
CA VAL A 117 -4.94 1.76 -44.73
C VAL A 117 -5.84 2.34 -43.67
N ASN A 118 -6.45 1.48 -42.89
CA ASN A 118 -7.26 1.89 -41.77
C ASN A 118 -6.40 2.47 -40.65
N ILE A 119 -6.85 3.55 -40.05
CA ILE A 119 -6.20 4.16 -38.88
C ILE A 119 -6.36 3.21 -37.70
N VAL A 120 -5.24 2.82 -37.12
CA VAL A 120 -5.23 2.05 -35.87
C VAL A 120 -5.44 3.04 -34.74
N HIS A 121 -6.48 2.82 -33.95
CA HIS A 121 -6.83 3.69 -32.84
C HIS A 121 -7.32 2.88 -31.64
N ASP A 122 -7.37 3.52 -30.50
CA ASP A 122 -8.08 3.07 -29.31
C ASP A 122 -9.08 4.14 -28.90
N LEU A 123 -10.08 3.76 -28.16
CA LEU A 123 -11.17 4.61 -27.72
C LEU A 123 -11.26 4.55 -26.19
N LYS A 124 -11.45 5.72 -25.60
CA LYS A 124 -11.81 5.87 -24.19
C LYS A 124 -13.27 6.25 -24.03
N PRO A 125 -14.20 5.31 -23.99
CA PRO A 125 -15.64 5.56 -23.96
C PRO A 125 -16.03 6.53 -22.84
N LYS A 126 -15.55 6.33 -21.63
CA LYS A 126 -15.84 7.20 -20.48
C LYS A 126 -15.46 8.69 -20.70
N VAL A 127 -14.44 8.96 -21.53
CA VAL A 127 -14.05 10.34 -21.85
C VAL A 127 -15.06 10.97 -22.83
N VAL A 128 -15.50 10.21 -23.82
CA VAL A 128 -16.55 10.67 -24.75
C VAL A 128 -17.85 10.92 -24.01
N ASP A 129 -18.24 10.01 -23.11
CA ASP A 129 -19.46 10.14 -22.31
C ASP A 129 -19.40 11.34 -21.35
N LYS A 130 -18.22 11.64 -20.81
CA LYS A 130 -18.00 12.86 -20.03
C LYS A 130 -18.40 14.10 -20.86
N TRP A 131 -17.92 14.20 -22.11
CA TRP A 131 -18.26 15.31 -22.98
C TRP A 131 -19.74 15.32 -23.35
N SER A 132 -20.37 14.16 -23.49
CA SER A 132 -21.84 14.07 -23.68
C SER A 132 -22.63 14.72 -22.55
N GLN A 133 -22.09 14.77 -21.34
CA GLN A 133 -22.69 15.38 -20.16
C GLN A 133 -22.27 16.85 -19.95
N GLU A 134 -21.09 17.25 -20.42
CA GLU A 134 -20.54 18.61 -20.19
C GLU A 134 -20.87 19.62 -21.27
N LEU A 135 -21.17 19.16 -22.50
CA LEU A 135 -21.51 20.05 -23.61
C LEU A 135 -22.92 20.65 -23.53
N PRO A 136 -23.96 19.95 -22.98
CA PRO A 136 -25.28 20.57 -22.81
C PRO A 136 -25.26 21.75 -21.83
N THR A 137 -26.03 22.82 -22.17
CA THR A 137 -26.17 23.99 -21.29
C THR A 137 -27.17 23.76 -20.16
N GLU A 138 -28.13 22.88 -20.35
CA GLU A 138 -29.14 22.49 -19.36
C GLU A 138 -28.82 21.08 -18.86
N THR A 139 -28.69 20.94 -17.53
CA THR A 139 -28.21 19.69 -16.92
C THR A 139 -29.29 18.88 -16.21
N SER A 140 -30.48 19.44 -16.01
CA SER A 140 -31.56 18.89 -15.17
C SER A 140 -32.09 17.52 -15.63
N LYS A 141 -31.94 17.20 -16.91
CA LYS A 141 -32.42 15.92 -17.51
C LYS A 141 -31.32 14.97 -17.91
N LEU A 142 -30.05 15.34 -17.69
CA LEU A 142 -28.91 14.53 -18.10
C LEU A 142 -28.85 13.26 -17.29
N GLN A 143 -28.53 12.14 -17.95
CA GLN A 143 -28.29 10.84 -17.36
C GLN A 143 -27.01 10.27 -17.97
N PRO A 144 -25.95 10.03 -17.18
CA PRO A 144 -24.73 9.45 -17.71
C PRO A 144 -24.97 8.04 -18.27
N VAL A 145 -24.31 7.75 -19.37
CA VAL A 145 -24.18 6.40 -19.87
C VAL A 145 -23.36 5.58 -18.86
N THR A 146 -23.73 4.34 -18.66
CA THR A 146 -22.86 3.39 -17.96
C THR A 146 -22.27 2.44 -19.00
N GLU A 147 -20.97 2.48 -19.17
CA GLU A 147 -20.25 1.55 -20.03
C GLU A 147 -20.25 0.13 -19.43
N PRO A 148 -20.17 -0.94 -20.23
CA PRO A 148 -20.00 -2.30 -19.71
C PRO A 148 -18.80 -2.37 -18.80
N GLN A 149 -18.89 -3.16 -17.73
CA GLN A 149 -17.82 -3.36 -16.75
C GLN A 149 -17.47 -4.84 -16.65
N VAL A 150 -16.23 -5.10 -16.30
CA VAL A 150 -15.75 -6.45 -15.98
C VAL A 150 -15.17 -6.38 -14.58
N GLU A 151 -15.62 -7.23 -13.69
CA GLU A 151 -15.19 -7.26 -12.30
C GLU A 151 -15.01 -8.71 -11.85
N ALA A 152 -14.24 -8.94 -10.80
CA ALA A 152 -14.21 -10.24 -10.17
C ALA A 152 -15.61 -10.58 -9.62
N ASN A 153 -16.04 -11.82 -9.78
CA ASN A 153 -17.31 -12.26 -9.19
C ASN A 153 -17.23 -12.27 -7.65
N SER A 154 -18.38 -12.35 -6.99
CA SER A 154 -18.48 -12.27 -5.51
C SER A 154 -17.64 -13.33 -4.77
N GLU A 155 -17.36 -14.48 -5.40
CA GLU A 155 -16.57 -15.56 -4.83
C GLU A 155 -15.08 -15.44 -5.16
N ALA A 156 -14.69 -14.44 -5.96
CA ALA A 156 -13.34 -14.26 -6.50
C ALA A 156 -12.79 -15.52 -7.21
N THR A 157 -13.68 -16.27 -7.88
CA THR A 157 -13.30 -17.47 -8.63
C THR A 157 -13.18 -17.23 -10.13
N GLY A 158 -13.58 -16.05 -10.60
CA GLY A 158 -13.55 -15.64 -12.01
C GLY A 158 -14.05 -14.21 -12.18
N PHE A 159 -14.44 -13.86 -13.42
CA PHE A 159 -14.87 -12.52 -13.76
C PHE A 159 -16.28 -12.52 -14.35
N GLU A 160 -17.07 -11.52 -13.95
CA GLU A 160 -18.41 -11.28 -14.47
C GLU A 160 -18.49 -9.99 -15.26
N ILE A 161 -19.49 -9.90 -16.15
CA ILE A 161 -19.72 -8.75 -17.01
C ILE A 161 -21.02 -8.10 -16.60
N THR A 162 -20.94 -6.84 -16.15
CA THR A 162 -22.12 -5.99 -15.98
C THR A 162 -22.39 -5.26 -17.28
N PRO A 163 -23.59 -5.45 -17.90
CA PRO A 163 -23.97 -4.75 -19.13
C PRO A 163 -23.99 -3.24 -18.94
N GLY A 164 -23.64 -2.51 -20.01
CA GLY A 164 -23.82 -1.07 -20.05
C GLY A 164 -25.30 -0.65 -20.03
N LYS A 165 -25.54 0.59 -19.64
CA LYS A 165 -26.91 1.19 -19.61
C LYS A 165 -26.94 2.48 -20.40
N ASP A 166 -28.03 2.67 -21.14
CA ASP A 166 -28.29 3.91 -21.88
C ASP A 166 -28.38 5.11 -20.94
N GLY A 167 -28.04 6.25 -21.49
CA GLY A 167 -28.11 7.56 -20.82
C GLY A 167 -28.92 8.58 -21.63
N PHE A 168 -28.79 9.83 -21.22
CA PHE A 168 -29.36 10.98 -21.90
C PHE A 168 -28.38 12.17 -21.85
N GLY A 169 -28.00 12.73 -23.01
CA GLY A 169 -27.01 13.79 -23.12
C GLY A 169 -26.79 14.24 -24.55
N ALA A 170 -25.69 14.93 -24.83
CA ALA A 170 -25.27 15.19 -26.20
C ALA A 170 -24.89 13.90 -26.90
N ASP A 171 -25.22 13.76 -28.18
CA ASP A 171 -24.98 12.51 -28.95
C ASP A 171 -23.50 12.07 -28.90
N ASN A 172 -23.20 11.09 -28.06
CA ASN A 172 -21.84 10.59 -27.81
C ASN A 172 -21.26 9.90 -29.06
N ARG A 173 -22.09 9.28 -29.90
CA ARG A 173 -21.61 8.69 -31.16
C ARG A 173 -21.24 9.78 -32.17
N ALA A 174 -22.00 10.85 -32.25
CA ALA A 174 -21.65 11.99 -33.11
C ALA A 174 -20.35 12.67 -32.65
N ILE A 175 -20.13 12.78 -31.34
CA ILE A 175 -18.88 13.29 -30.76
C ILE A 175 -17.69 12.38 -31.18
N LEU A 176 -17.84 11.09 -31.04
CA LEU A 176 -16.81 10.11 -31.44
C LEU A 176 -16.52 10.15 -32.95
N MET A 177 -17.57 10.13 -33.76
CA MET A 177 -17.44 10.15 -35.23
C MET A 177 -16.76 11.43 -35.73
N ALA A 178 -17.04 12.57 -35.09
CA ALA A 178 -16.38 13.84 -35.39
C ALA A 178 -14.86 13.78 -35.12
N ALA A 179 -14.44 13.22 -34.01
CA ALA A 179 -13.03 13.00 -33.69
C ALA A 179 -12.34 12.08 -34.73
N ALA A 180 -13.00 10.96 -35.07
CA ALA A 180 -12.52 10.05 -36.11
C ALA A 180 -12.39 10.75 -37.50
N LYS A 181 -13.34 11.61 -37.83
CA LYS A 181 -13.35 12.36 -39.09
C LYS A 181 -12.19 13.37 -39.16
N VAL A 182 -11.90 14.08 -38.06
CA VAL A 182 -10.74 15.00 -37.99
C VAL A 182 -9.47 14.22 -38.32
N VAL A 183 -9.26 13.08 -37.70
CA VAL A 183 -8.05 12.26 -37.92
C VAL A 183 -8.02 11.67 -39.33
N ALA A 184 -9.17 11.22 -39.85
CA ALA A 184 -9.27 10.67 -41.19
C ALA A 184 -9.01 11.69 -42.29
N THR A 185 -9.49 12.92 -42.13
CA THR A 185 -9.33 14.01 -43.12
C THR A 185 -8.12 14.89 -42.85
N GLN A 186 -7.55 14.86 -41.64
CA GLN A 186 -6.52 15.79 -41.16
C GLN A 186 -6.94 17.27 -41.26
N LYS A 187 -8.24 17.55 -41.04
CA LYS A 187 -8.84 18.89 -41.11
C LYS A 187 -9.78 19.09 -39.93
N ASP A 188 -9.90 20.34 -39.48
CA ASP A 188 -10.88 20.74 -38.50
C ASP A 188 -12.30 20.44 -38.98
N GLN A 189 -13.20 20.16 -38.04
CA GLN A 189 -14.61 19.88 -38.32
C GLN A 189 -15.50 20.75 -37.47
N ASN A 190 -16.66 21.16 -38.02
CA ASN A 190 -17.74 21.80 -37.27
C ASN A 190 -18.93 20.84 -37.27
N VAL A 191 -19.40 20.46 -36.10
CA VAL A 191 -20.42 19.43 -35.97
C VAL A 191 -21.56 19.93 -35.07
N PRO A 192 -22.76 20.05 -35.61
CA PRO A 192 -23.94 20.34 -34.81
C PRO A 192 -24.36 19.08 -34.04
N LEU A 193 -24.48 19.19 -32.70
CA LEU A 193 -24.92 18.12 -31.85
C LEU A 193 -26.41 18.26 -31.50
N LYS A 194 -27.03 17.12 -31.22
CA LYS A 194 -28.36 17.01 -30.64
C LYS A 194 -28.28 16.44 -29.24
N ILE A 195 -29.19 16.83 -28.37
CA ILE A 195 -29.38 16.25 -27.04
C ILE A 195 -30.45 15.18 -27.15
N GLY A 196 -30.20 14.00 -26.62
CA GLY A 196 -31.10 12.86 -26.71
C GLY A 196 -30.61 11.64 -25.98
N LYS A 197 -31.21 10.50 -26.31
CA LYS A 197 -30.77 9.19 -25.80
C LYS A 197 -29.35 8.91 -26.29
N THR A 198 -28.48 8.52 -25.37
CA THR A 198 -27.11 8.08 -25.62
C THR A 198 -26.98 6.60 -25.27
N MET A 199 -26.03 5.90 -25.89
CA MET A 199 -25.83 4.46 -25.70
C MET A 199 -24.36 4.20 -25.37
N PRO A 200 -24.07 3.07 -24.66
CA PRO A 200 -22.70 2.66 -24.45
C PRO A 200 -21.91 2.61 -25.75
N LEU A 201 -20.69 3.10 -25.71
CA LEU A 201 -19.77 3.13 -26.86
C LEU A 201 -18.90 1.86 -26.88
N ALA A 202 -18.61 1.28 -25.71
CA ALA A 202 -17.92 0.02 -25.63
C ALA A 202 -18.85 -1.13 -26.04
N GLU A 203 -18.41 -1.94 -26.99
CA GLU A 203 -19.17 -3.09 -27.45
C GLU A 203 -19.13 -4.21 -26.42
N ALA A 204 -20.22 -4.99 -26.33
CA ALA A 204 -20.29 -6.17 -25.48
C ALA A 204 -19.20 -7.22 -25.83
N SER A 205 -18.75 -7.25 -27.07
CA SER A 205 -17.62 -8.08 -27.52
C SER A 205 -16.31 -7.71 -26.83
N TRP A 206 -16.06 -6.42 -26.58
CA TRP A 206 -14.86 -5.94 -25.90
C TRP A 206 -14.85 -6.34 -24.41
N ALA A 207 -16.00 -6.23 -23.74
CA ALA A 207 -16.15 -6.71 -22.36
C ALA A 207 -15.92 -8.23 -22.26
N LYS A 208 -16.47 -9.00 -23.19
CA LYS A 208 -16.23 -10.46 -23.26
C LYS A 208 -14.75 -10.78 -23.47
N GLN A 209 -14.08 -10.03 -24.35
CA GLN A 209 -12.66 -10.22 -24.61
C GLN A 209 -11.81 -9.86 -23.37
N LEU A 210 -12.16 -8.75 -22.67
CA LEU A 210 -11.50 -8.37 -21.44
C LEU A 210 -11.65 -9.44 -20.36
N ALA A 211 -12.86 -9.95 -20.15
CA ALA A 211 -13.12 -11.02 -19.19
C ALA A 211 -12.32 -12.29 -19.55
N ALA A 212 -12.32 -12.71 -20.81
CA ALA A 212 -11.55 -13.87 -21.24
C ALA A 212 -10.02 -13.69 -21.07
N ASN A 213 -9.51 -12.47 -21.32
CA ASN A 213 -8.10 -12.15 -21.09
C ASN A 213 -7.78 -12.13 -19.58
N ALA A 214 -8.67 -11.65 -18.75
CA ALA A 214 -8.54 -11.66 -17.29
C ALA A 214 -8.54 -13.08 -16.73
N GLU A 215 -9.46 -13.93 -17.19
CA GLU A 215 -9.51 -15.36 -16.87
C GLU A 215 -8.19 -16.08 -17.25
N LYS A 216 -7.67 -15.77 -18.44
CA LYS A 216 -6.38 -16.33 -18.86
C LYS A 216 -5.24 -15.87 -17.95
N LEU A 217 -5.22 -14.60 -17.57
CA LEU A 217 -4.20 -14.04 -16.68
C LEU A 217 -4.27 -14.64 -15.28
N ALA A 218 -5.47 -14.84 -14.73
CA ALA A 218 -5.70 -15.46 -13.43
C ALA A 218 -5.29 -16.95 -13.36
N LYS A 219 -4.99 -17.59 -14.50
CA LYS A 219 -4.42 -18.95 -14.53
C LYS A 219 -2.91 -18.97 -14.30
N THR A 220 -2.25 -17.81 -14.31
CA THR A 220 -0.81 -17.69 -14.05
C THR A 220 -0.51 -18.15 -12.64
N GLU A 221 0.39 -19.11 -12.48
CA GLU A 221 0.74 -19.66 -11.18
C GLU A 221 1.78 -18.80 -10.46
N VAL A 222 1.58 -18.64 -9.16
CA VAL A 222 2.50 -17.91 -8.29
C VAL A 222 2.81 -18.77 -7.05
N THR A 223 4.09 -19.09 -6.88
CA THR A 223 4.59 -19.89 -5.76
C THR A 223 5.74 -19.14 -5.07
N VAL A 224 5.69 -19.06 -3.76
CA VAL A 224 6.78 -18.54 -2.92
C VAL A 224 7.31 -19.66 -2.05
N LYS A 225 8.59 -19.97 -2.19
CA LYS A 225 9.29 -21.00 -1.40
C LYS A 225 9.74 -20.42 -0.07
N THR A 226 9.48 -21.15 1.02
CA THR A 226 9.88 -20.74 2.38
C THR A 226 11.00 -21.59 2.96
N GLY A 227 11.36 -22.68 2.30
CA GLY A 227 12.29 -23.69 2.80
C GLY A 227 11.61 -24.86 3.52
N GLU A 228 10.46 -24.63 4.16
CA GLU A 228 9.68 -25.69 4.84
C GLU A 228 8.48 -26.12 4.00
N LYS A 229 7.66 -25.17 3.58
CA LYS A 229 6.46 -25.42 2.79
C LYS A 229 6.28 -24.31 1.75
N ASP A 230 6.03 -24.70 0.50
CA ASP A 230 5.72 -23.73 -0.57
C ASP A 230 4.37 -23.07 -0.32
N ILE A 231 4.34 -21.76 -0.47
CA ILE A 231 3.12 -20.96 -0.43
C ILE A 231 2.66 -20.76 -1.87
N VAL A 232 1.53 -21.35 -2.22
CA VAL A 232 0.96 -21.27 -3.57
C VAL A 232 -0.26 -20.36 -3.53
N ALA A 233 -0.26 -19.35 -4.41
CA ALA A 233 -1.42 -18.47 -4.54
C ALA A 233 -2.65 -19.28 -4.98
N THR A 234 -3.75 -19.16 -4.22
CA THR A 234 -5.03 -19.79 -4.52
C THR A 234 -5.66 -19.20 -5.78
N GLN A 235 -6.73 -19.80 -6.28
CA GLN A 235 -7.50 -19.21 -7.38
C GLN A 235 -8.02 -17.81 -7.01
N GLN A 236 -8.49 -17.63 -5.78
CA GLN A 236 -8.99 -16.35 -5.28
C GLN A 236 -7.90 -15.30 -5.24
N ASP A 237 -6.69 -15.67 -4.77
CA ASP A 237 -5.55 -14.77 -4.79
C ASP A 237 -5.23 -14.32 -6.22
N ARG A 238 -5.12 -15.26 -7.15
CA ARG A 238 -4.79 -14.98 -8.54
C ARG A 238 -5.84 -14.15 -9.27
N VAL A 239 -7.12 -14.34 -8.98
CA VAL A 239 -8.20 -13.48 -9.49
C VAL A 239 -8.03 -12.06 -8.94
N SER A 240 -7.73 -11.92 -7.64
CA SER A 240 -7.50 -10.60 -7.02
C SER A 240 -6.24 -9.90 -7.53
N PHE A 241 -5.23 -10.64 -8.00
CA PHE A 241 -4.01 -10.07 -8.59
C PHE A 241 -4.27 -9.42 -9.95
N VAL A 242 -5.39 -9.72 -10.60
CA VAL A 242 -5.72 -9.14 -11.90
C VAL A 242 -6.26 -7.72 -11.74
N LYS A 243 -5.57 -6.76 -12.32
CA LYS A 243 -6.06 -5.40 -12.47
C LYS A 243 -6.87 -5.25 -13.73
N ILE A 244 -8.16 -5.01 -13.57
CA ILE A 244 -9.09 -4.81 -14.68
C ILE A 244 -9.09 -3.33 -15.10
N PRO A 245 -8.76 -2.99 -16.36
CA PRO A 245 -8.92 -1.64 -16.89
C PRO A 245 -10.35 -1.38 -17.34
N ASP A 246 -10.63 -0.14 -17.74
CA ASP A 246 -11.86 0.19 -18.46
C ASP A 246 -11.98 -0.65 -19.74
N VAL A 247 -13.21 -0.96 -20.13
CA VAL A 247 -13.49 -1.69 -21.38
C VAL A 247 -13.20 -0.78 -22.56
N THR A 248 -12.24 -1.17 -23.39
CA THR A 248 -11.81 -0.48 -24.61
C THR A 248 -11.80 -1.44 -25.79
N MET A 249 -11.46 -0.94 -26.98
CA MET A 249 -11.34 -1.78 -28.20
C MET A 249 -10.33 -2.92 -28.08
N ASN A 250 -9.21 -2.69 -27.35
CA ASN A 250 -8.14 -3.67 -27.16
C ASN A 250 -7.80 -3.80 -25.68
N PRO A 251 -8.74 -4.28 -24.86
CA PRO A 251 -8.58 -4.27 -23.42
C PRO A 251 -7.54 -5.30 -22.98
N LYS A 252 -6.56 -4.84 -22.20
CA LYS A 252 -5.53 -5.71 -21.62
C LYS A 252 -5.57 -5.60 -20.10
N PRO A 253 -5.93 -6.68 -19.40
CA PRO A 253 -5.78 -6.72 -17.96
C PRO A 253 -4.30 -6.66 -17.59
N GLY A 254 -4.01 -6.18 -16.40
CA GLY A 254 -2.66 -6.09 -15.84
C GLY A 254 -2.56 -6.84 -14.53
N ALA A 255 -1.45 -6.61 -13.82
CA ALA A 255 -1.28 -7.08 -12.46
C ALA A 255 -1.53 -5.94 -11.46
N ASP A 256 -2.23 -6.22 -10.36
CA ASP A 256 -2.36 -5.29 -9.25
C ASP A 256 -1.19 -5.48 -8.26
N GLY A 257 -0.15 -4.66 -8.45
CA GLY A 257 1.05 -4.72 -7.61
C GLY A 257 0.78 -4.43 -6.12
N LYS A 258 -0.30 -3.70 -5.79
CA LYS A 258 -0.68 -3.44 -4.40
C LYS A 258 -1.26 -4.69 -3.74
N VAL A 259 -2.14 -5.39 -4.43
CA VAL A 259 -2.73 -6.64 -3.93
C VAL A 259 -1.64 -7.71 -3.80
N ILE A 260 -0.76 -7.85 -4.80
CA ILE A 260 0.38 -8.76 -4.73
C ILE A 260 1.31 -8.42 -3.56
N SER A 261 1.55 -7.12 -3.31
CA SER A 261 2.37 -6.68 -2.17
C SER A 261 1.74 -7.05 -0.84
N ASN A 262 0.43 -6.87 -0.68
CA ASN A 262 -0.28 -7.28 0.53
C ASN A 262 -0.16 -8.80 0.74
N TRP A 263 -0.42 -9.59 -0.31
CA TRP A 263 -0.32 -11.04 -0.25
C TRP A 263 1.10 -11.52 0.15
N ILE A 264 2.15 -10.94 -0.44
CA ILE A 264 3.54 -11.24 -0.06
C ILE A 264 3.81 -10.87 1.40
N ASN A 265 3.33 -9.72 1.88
CA ASN A 265 3.58 -9.27 3.25
C ASN A 265 2.81 -10.08 4.30
N GLU A 266 1.59 -10.49 4.01
CA GLU A 266 0.81 -11.38 4.89
C GLU A 266 1.46 -12.75 5.00
N ASN A 267 1.96 -13.30 3.89
CA ASN A 267 2.60 -14.62 3.87
C ASN A 267 4.01 -14.62 4.49
N LYS A 268 4.76 -13.51 4.46
CA LYS A 268 6.07 -13.46 5.10
C LYS A 268 5.99 -13.60 6.63
N GLU A 269 4.87 -13.20 7.26
CA GLU A 269 4.67 -13.32 8.71
C GLU A 269 4.75 -14.78 9.17
N SER A 270 4.43 -15.74 8.29
CA SER A 270 4.58 -17.17 8.59
C SER A 270 6.03 -17.64 8.62
N VAL A 271 6.96 -16.84 8.09
CA VAL A 271 8.39 -17.14 8.00
C VAL A 271 9.20 -16.30 9.00
N GLU A 272 8.75 -15.10 9.30
CA GLU A 272 9.39 -14.20 10.25
C GLU A 272 9.18 -14.69 11.69
N VAL A 273 10.22 -14.55 12.49
CA VAL A 273 10.17 -14.82 13.93
C VAL A 273 10.65 -13.57 14.65
N GLU A 274 9.83 -13.05 15.54
CA GLU A 274 10.23 -11.91 16.35
C GLU A 274 11.39 -12.27 17.28
N LYS A 275 12.37 -11.38 17.36
CA LYS A 275 13.44 -11.52 18.34
C LYS A 275 12.95 -11.20 19.74
N VAL A 276 13.51 -11.84 20.72
CA VAL A 276 13.31 -11.55 22.13
C VAL A 276 14.60 -11.00 22.69
N ASN A 277 14.62 -9.71 23.07
CA ASN A 277 15.76 -9.14 23.76
C ASN A 277 15.87 -9.71 25.16
N GLY A 278 17.09 -10.06 25.54
CA GLY A 278 17.40 -10.52 26.90
C GLY A 278 17.32 -9.36 27.90
N LYS A 279 16.88 -9.68 29.12
CA LYS A 279 16.92 -8.75 30.25
C LYS A 279 17.76 -9.36 31.35
N ARG A 280 18.82 -8.66 31.74
CA ARG A 280 19.77 -9.14 32.74
C ARG A 280 19.99 -8.09 33.81
N PHE A 281 20.17 -8.57 35.03
CA PHE A 281 20.66 -7.76 36.14
C PHE A 281 22.16 -8.02 36.27
N VAL A 282 22.92 -6.94 36.19
CA VAL A 282 24.40 -6.98 36.28
C VAL A 282 24.89 -6.16 37.47
N ASN A 283 26.05 -6.49 38.00
CA ASN A 283 26.68 -5.64 39.00
C ASN A 283 27.46 -4.48 38.37
N SER A 284 28.10 -3.67 39.19
CA SER A 284 28.89 -2.49 38.74
C SER A 284 30.08 -2.86 37.83
N GLU A 285 30.54 -4.11 37.85
CA GLU A 285 31.61 -4.62 37.01
C GLU A 285 31.08 -5.26 35.70
N GLY A 286 29.77 -5.28 35.49
CA GLY A 286 29.13 -5.90 34.35
C GLY A 286 28.94 -7.41 34.44
N LYS A 287 29.22 -8.02 35.62
CA LYS A 287 28.97 -9.43 35.85
C LYS A 287 27.45 -9.68 35.97
N VAL A 288 26.96 -10.66 35.21
CA VAL A 288 25.53 -11.04 35.27
C VAL A 288 25.25 -11.71 36.62
N LEU A 289 24.31 -11.15 37.36
CA LEU A 289 23.83 -11.64 38.65
C LEU A 289 22.54 -12.47 38.49
N LYS A 290 21.69 -12.06 37.55
CA LYS A 290 20.43 -12.73 37.23
C LYS A 290 20.03 -12.47 35.82
N THR A 291 19.53 -13.45 35.12
CA THR A 291 18.81 -13.31 33.84
C THR A 291 17.33 -13.37 34.12
N GLU A 292 16.61 -12.33 33.71
CA GLU A 292 15.14 -12.26 33.80
C GLU A 292 14.52 -12.82 32.53
N THR A 293 15.06 -12.45 31.37
CA THR A 293 14.62 -12.93 30.06
C THR A 293 15.84 -13.37 29.26
N GLU A 294 15.82 -14.62 28.79
CA GLU A 294 16.83 -15.11 27.86
C GLU A 294 16.62 -14.49 26.47
N LEU A 295 17.71 -14.05 25.84
CA LEU A 295 17.66 -13.56 24.49
C LEU A 295 17.37 -14.69 23.50
N LYS A 296 16.61 -14.37 22.45
CA LYS A 296 16.37 -15.27 21.34
C LYS A 296 16.42 -14.47 20.04
N ASP A 297 17.29 -14.86 19.12
CA ASP A 297 17.36 -14.26 17.80
C ASP A 297 16.05 -14.49 17.03
N GLY A 298 15.65 -13.50 16.26
CA GLY A 298 14.55 -13.57 15.33
C GLY A 298 14.99 -13.93 13.91
N VAL A 299 14.03 -14.04 13.02
CA VAL A 299 14.23 -14.23 11.57
C VAL A 299 13.43 -13.17 10.83
N LYS A 300 14.07 -12.51 9.90
CA LYS A 300 13.45 -11.43 9.11
C LYS A 300 13.61 -11.67 7.62
N VAL A 301 12.54 -11.48 6.87
CA VAL A 301 12.56 -11.51 5.41
C VAL A 301 13.17 -10.22 4.86
N THR A 302 14.11 -10.34 3.92
CA THR A 302 14.91 -9.20 3.42
C THR A 302 14.61 -8.82 1.97
N ASN A 303 13.88 -9.66 1.22
CA ASN A 303 13.67 -9.48 -0.21
C ASN A 303 12.21 -9.32 -0.64
N ALA A 304 11.29 -9.04 0.28
CA ALA A 304 9.85 -8.95 -0.02
C ALA A 304 9.54 -7.99 -1.21
N ASP A 305 10.10 -6.79 -1.20
CA ASP A 305 9.88 -5.79 -2.26
C ASP A 305 10.39 -6.26 -3.63
N GLN A 306 11.51 -7.00 -3.66
CA GLN A 306 12.04 -7.60 -4.89
C GLN A 306 11.06 -8.64 -5.43
N LEU A 307 10.51 -9.50 -4.57
CA LEU A 307 9.53 -10.52 -4.96
C LEU A 307 8.25 -9.89 -5.50
N VAL A 308 7.74 -8.84 -4.86
CA VAL A 308 6.57 -8.08 -5.34
C VAL A 308 6.79 -7.59 -6.77
N LYS A 309 7.95 -6.98 -7.04
CA LYS A 309 8.28 -6.47 -8.38
C LYS A 309 8.38 -7.59 -9.41
N GLU A 310 9.05 -8.69 -9.07
CA GLU A 310 9.24 -9.83 -9.96
C GLU A 310 7.90 -10.51 -10.27
N ILE A 311 7.11 -10.83 -9.25
CA ILE A 311 5.79 -11.46 -9.42
C ILE A 311 4.86 -10.56 -10.22
N THR A 312 4.79 -9.25 -9.91
CA THR A 312 3.94 -8.30 -10.64
C THR A 312 4.30 -8.26 -12.12
N THR A 313 5.59 -8.26 -12.45
CA THR A 313 6.07 -8.22 -13.84
C THR A 313 5.75 -9.51 -14.58
N ASN A 314 6.02 -10.66 -13.96
CA ASN A 314 5.77 -11.96 -14.56
C ASN A 314 4.26 -12.21 -14.72
N PHE A 315 3.48 -11.93 -13.68
CA PHE A 315 2.02 -12.10 -13.69
C PHE A 315 1.38 -11.25 -14.79
N ALA A 316 1.75 -9.97 -14.92
CA ALA A 316 1.25 -9.10 -15.98
C ALA A 316 1.59 -9.61 -17.40
N ALA A 317 2.67 -10.38 -17.52
CA ALA A 317 3.07 -11.04 -18.77
C ALA A 317 2.42 -12.42 -18.98
N GLY A 318 1.61 -12.91 -18.04
CA GLY A 318 1.03 -14.26 -18.04
C GLY A 318 2.09 -15.36 -17.89
N LYS A 319 3.18 -15.08 -17.16
CA LYS A 319 4.29 -16.00 -16.92
C LYS A 319 4.27 -16.44 -15.46
N ASP A 320 4.30 -17.75 -15.24
CA ASP A 320 4.36 -18.34 -13.91
C ASP A 320 5.59 -17.86 -13.13
N SER A 321 5.42 -17.74 -11.81
CA SER A 321 6.47 -17.33 -10.89
C SER A 321 6.70 -18.40 -9.84
N SER A 322 7.98 -18.78 -9.66
CA SER A 322 8.43 -19.60 -8.54
C SER A 322 9.63 -18.90 -7.91
N VAL A 323 9.38 -18.17 -6.84
CA VAL A 323 10.35 -17.31 -6.15
C VAL A 323 10.58 -17.81 -4.73
N ALA A 324 11.57 -17.28 -4.01
CA ALA A 324 11.86 -17.71 -2.64
C ALA A 324 12.10 -16.50 -1.72
N TYR A 325 11.57 -16.56 -0.49
CA TYR A 325 12.00 -15.63 0.55
C TYR A 325 13.48 -15.83 0.86
N LYS A 326 14.18 -14.71 1.04
CA LYS A 326 15.51 -14.66 1.64
C LYS A 326 15.37 -14.12 3.05
N THR A 327 15.95 -14.82 3.99
CA THR A 327 15.87 -14.47 5.40
C THR A 327 17.24 -14.19 5.97
N ASP A 328 17.31 -13.23 6.88
CA ASP A 328 18.45 -12.96 7.72
C ASP A 328 18.08 -13.12 9.19
N VAL A 329 19.10 -13.38 10.03
CA VAL A 329 18.92 -13.43 11.47
C VAL A 329 18.74 -12.01 12.01
N ASP A 330 17.61 -11.75 12.66
CA ASP A 330 17.39 -10.50 13.40
C ASP A 330 17.98 -10.67 14.81
N LYS A 331 19.20 -10.16 15.00
CA LYS A 331 19.96 -10.34 16.24
C LYS A 331 19.28 -9.68 17.43
N ALA A 332 19.05 -10.48 18.47
CA ALA A 332 18.63 -10.01 19.77
C ALA A 332 19.82 -9.42 20.55
N THR A 333 19.54 -8.50 21.43
CA THR A 333 20.54 -7.87 22.31
C THR A 333 20.12 -8.00 23.76
N ASN A 334 21.09 -7.97 24.68
CA ASN A 334 20.78 -7.92 26.11
C ASN A 334 20.60 -6.46 26.56
N GLU A 335 19.57 -6.26 27.37
CA GLU A 335 19.34 -5.04 28.13
C GLU A 335 19.85 -5.29 29.57
N ASP A 336 20.97 -4.69 29.90
CA ASP A 336 21.61 -4.87 31.21
C ASP A 336 21.15 -3.75 32.17
N LYS A 337 20.52 -4.16 33.29
CA LYS A 337 20.17 -3.25 34.37
C LYS A 337 21.21 -3.42 35.50
N THR A 338 21.99 -2.40 35.78
CA THR A 338 22.95 -2.43 36.88
C THR A 338 22.22 -2.34 38.22
N ILE A 339 22.47 -3.33 39.05
CA ILE A 339 21.98 -3.42 40.44
C ILE A 339 23.13 -3.42 41.43
N ALA A 340 22.87 -3.08 42.67
CA ALA A 340 23.84 -3.12 43.74
C ALA A 340 24.23 -4.58 44.03
N ASP A 341 25.50 -4.79 44.32
CA ASP A 341 26.00 -6.13 44.71
C ASP A 341 25.23 -6.66 45.93
N GLY A 342 24.66 -7.87 45.79
CA GLY A 342 23.81 -8.48 46.81
C GLY A 342 22.31 -8.13 46.71
N ALA A 343 21.92 -7.17 45.88
CA ALA A 343 20.50 -6.82 45.69
C ALA A 343 19.69 -7.97 45.02
N GLU A 344 20.34 -8.86 44.29
CA GLU A 344 19.71 -10.03 43.67
C GLU A 344 19.11 -11.01 44.72
N LYS A 345 19.50 -10.88 45.99
CA LYS A 345 19.01 -11.70 47.12
C LYS A 345 17.92 -11.03 47.94
N LEU A 346 17.60 -9.78 47.60
CA LEU A 346 16.62 -8.94 48.30
C LEU A 346 15.27 -8.93 47.57
N ALA A 347 14.24 -8.43 48.23
CA ALA A 347 12.92 -8.27 47.66
C ALA A 347 12.86 -7.27 46.48
N TYR A 348 13.88 -6.40 46.38
CA TYR A 348 14.00 -5.45 45.30
C TYR A 348 15.43 -5.35 44.78
N MET A 349 15.58 -5.45 43.48
CA MET A 349 16.87 -5.35 42.79
C MET A 349 17.25 -3.89 42.53
N ALA A 350 17.56 -3.19 43.60
CA ALA A 350 17.88 -1.75 43.57
C ALA A 350 19.20 -1.46 42.85
N ALA A 351 19.29 -0.35 42.16
CA ALA A 351 20.55 0.17 41.63
C ALA A 351 21.48 0.58 42.77
N PRO A 352 22.81 0.68 42.50
CA PRO A 352 23.74 1.18 43.51
C PRO A 352 23.33 2.53 44.08
N GLY A 353 23.17 2.65 45.40
CA GLY A 353 22.75 3.87 46.08
C GLY A 353 21.26 4.23 45.97
N GLU A 354 20.47 3.44 45.26
CA GLU A 354 19.02 3.66 45.15
C GLU A 354 18.36 3.42 46.54
N LYS A 355 17.59 4.42 47.00
CA LYS A 355 16.84 4.31 48.27
C LYS A 355 15.55 3.55 48.06
N TRP A 356 15.32 2.55 48.92
CA TRP A 356 14.05 1.83 48.93
C TRP A 356 13.71 1.30 50.33
N ILE A 357 12.44 1.01 50.53
CA ILE A 357 11.89 0.53 51.81
C ILE A 357 11.33 -0.88 51.60
N ASP A 358 11.82 -1.81 52.40
CA ASP A 358 11.33 -3.19 52.51
C ASP A 358 10.26 -3.22 53.66
N VAL A 359 9.04 -3.63 53.34
CA VAL A 359 7.95 -3.89 54.27
C VAL A 359 7.71 -5.39 54.31
N ASN A 360 8.39 -6.10 55.17
CA ASN A 360 8.29 -7.55 55.30
C ASN A 360 7.14 -7.91 56.24
N LEU A 361 6.00 -8.37 55.66
CA LEU A 361 4.77 -8.73 56.38
C LEU A 361 4.89 -10.08 57.08
N SER A 362 5.85 -10.96 56.74
CA SER A 362 6.10 -12.21 57.42
C SER A 362 6.86 -12.02 58.75
N ASN A 363 7.83 -11.12 58.76
CA ASN A 363 8.67 -10.83 59.91
C ASN A 363 8.23 -9.64 60.70
N TYR A 364 7.20 -8.92 60.20
CA TYR A 364 6.66 -7.69 60.77
C TYR A 364 7.73 -6.60 60.96
N THR A 365 8.53 -6.37 59.90
CA THR A 365 9.64 -5.42 59.90
C THR A 365 9.60 -4.46 58.73
N VAL A 366 10.13 -3.25 58.97
CA VAL A 366 10.42 -2.26 57.93
C VAL A 366 11.91 -2.00 57.93
N THR A 367 12.54 -2.12 56.76
CA THR A 367 13.94 -1.88 56.56
C THR A 367 14.20 -0.89 55.43
N GLY A 368 15.04 0.10 55.65
CA GLY A 368 15.46 1.05 54.59
C GLY A 368 16.85 0.66 54.05
N TYR A 369 16.92 0.65 52.76
CA TYR A 369 18.14 0.29 52.03
C TYR A 369 18.63 1.44 51.14
N GLU A 370 19.95 1.50 50.95
CA GLU A 370 20.57 2.20 49.83
C GLU A 370 21.32 1.12 49.01
N GLY A 371 20.80 0.83 47.79
CA GLY A 371 21.20 -0.37 47.05
C GLY A 371 20.88 -1.63 47.83
N ALA A 372 21.89 -2.41 48.13
CA ALA A 372 21.79 -3.63 48.97
C ALA A 372 22.18 -3.42 50.45
N THR A 373 22.57 -2.20 50.81
CA THR A 373 23.05 -1.89 52.18
C THR A 373 21.89 -1.44 53.05
N VAL A 374 21.73 -2.09 54.22
CA VAL A 374 20.78 -1.62 55.23
C VAL A 374 21.27 -0.30 55.87
N VAL A 375 20.43 0.74 55.77
CA VAL A 375 20.74 2.07 56.33
C VAL A 375 19.75 2.51 57.41
N LYS A 376 18.56 1.89 57.42
CA LYS A 376 17.51 2.10 58.46
C LYS A 376 16.89 0.78 58.90
N GLY A 377 16.69 0.59 60.17
CA GLY A 377 16.08 -0.62 60.74
C GLY A 377 17.01 -1.84 60.75
N PRO A 378 16.49 -3.09 60.75
CA PRO A 378 15.09 -3.44 60.67
C PRO A 378 14.28 -2.97 61.89
N THR A 379 13.17 -2.29 61.63
CA THR A 379 12.25 -1.75 62.64
C THR A 379 11.00 -2.64 62.74
N LYS A 380 10.63 -3.06 63.92
CA LYS A 380 9.41 -3.81 64.12
C LYS A 380 8.17 -2.93 63.84
N MET A 381 7.18 -3.52 63.17
CA MET A 381 5.94 -2.81 62.79
C MET A 381 4.68 -3.61 63.07
N VAL A 382 3.51 -3.00 62.94
CA VAL A 382 2.20 -3.67 62.94
C VAL A 382 1.51 -3.36 61.60
N PRO A 383 1.25 -4.38 60.77
CA PRO A 383 0.58 -4.24 59.50
C PRO A 383 -0.94 -4.14 59.63
N GLY A 384 -1.65 -4.09 58.53
CA GLY A 384 -3.10 -4.22 58.47
C GLY A 384 -3.63 -5.49 59.11
N ALA A 385 -4.83 -5.41 59.71
CA ALA A 385 -5.56 -6.57 60.22
C ALA A 385 -5.95 -7.52 59.05
N PRO A 386 -6.27 -8.80 59.32
CA PRO A 386 -6.70 -9.74 58.28
C PRO A 386 -7.87 -9.24 57.43
N ALA A 387 -8.79 -8.45 58.00
CA ALA A 387 -9.91 -7.86 57.28
C ALA A 387 -9.55 -6.60 56.49
N THR A 388 -8.40 -5.97 56.79
CA THR A 388 -7.91 -4.76 56.14
C THR A 388 -6.40 -4.91 55.92
N PRO A 389 -5.92 -5.89 55.10
CA PRO A 389 -4.52 -6.22 55.01
C PRO A 389 -3.73 -5.08 54.36
N THR A 390 -2.44 -4.96 54.75
CA THR A 390 -1.49 -4.11 53.99
C THR A 390 -1.34 -4.66 52.60
N ILE A 391 -1.46 -3.79 51.60
CA ILE A 391 -1.31 -4.14 50.19
C ILE A 391 0.10 -4.65 49.92
N GLN A 392 0.23 -5.70 49.09
CA GLN A 392 1.51 -6.24 48.65
C GLN A 392 1.82 -5.78 47.22
N GLY A 393 3.10 -5.57 46.93
CA GLY A 393 3.61 -5.15 45.60
C GLY A 393 4.75 -4.16 45.74
N THR A 394 5.11 -3.59 44.62
CA THR A 394 6.14 -2.55 44.51
C THR A 394 5.45 -1.20 44.24
N PHE A 395 5.66 -0.26 45.11
CA PHE A 395 5.06 1.07 45.11
C PHE A 395 6.12 2.12 45.26
N ALA A 396 5.74 3.39 45.35
CA ALA A 396 6.65 4.50 45.65
C ALA A 396 5.99 5.43 46.69
N VAL A 397 6.82 6.11 47.47
CA VAL A 397 6.30 7.20 48.37
C VAL A 397 5.71 8.28 47.48
N GLU A 398 4.39 8.45 47.52
CA GLU A 398 3.62 9.40 46.73
C GLU A 398 3.47 10.75 47.43
N ARG A 399 3.27 10.73 48.74
CA ARG A 399 3.00 11.91 49.56
C ARG A 399 3.51 11.74 50.98
N LYS A 400 3.99 12.82 51.55
CA LYS A 400 4.50 12.87 52.92
C LYS A 400 3.80 13.95 53.73
N VAL A 401 3.34 13.60 54.93
CA VAL A 401 2.66 14.52 55.83
C VAL A 401 3.26 14.39 57.24
N ARG A 402 3.80 15.48 57.78
CA ARG A 402 4.48 15.43 59.09
C ARG A 402 3.57 15.11 60.26
N SER A 403 2.33 15.60 60.23
CA SER A 403 1.26 15.26 61.16
C SER A 403 -0.06 15.27 60.42
N ASP A 404 -0.72 14.16 60.35
CA ASP A 404 -1.92 13.98 59.54
C ASP A 404 -3.12 13.63 60.41
N THR A 405 -4.33 13.96 59.93
CA THR A 405 -5.60 13.44 60.48
C THR A 405 -6.12 12.37 59.52
N MET A 406 -5.79 11.12 59.82
CA MET A 406 -6.24 9.98 59.01
C MET A 406 -7.73 9.70 59.21
N ARG A 407 -8.45 9.51 58.11
CA ARG A 407 -9.88 9.23 58.08
C ARG A 407 -10.14 8.05 57.14
N GLY A 408 -11.10 7.24 57.53
CA GLY A 408 -11.52 6.09 56.74
C GLY A 408 -12.78 5.41 57.33
N PHE A 409 -12.95 4.16 56.93
CA PHE A 409 -14.09 3.34 57.39
C PHE A 409 -13.55 2.10 58.09
N ASN A 410 -14.19 1.71 59.14
CA ASN A 410 -14.05 0.42 59.81
C ASN A 410 -14.73 -0.67 58.94
N THR A 411 -14.47 -1.92 59.26
CA THR A 411 -15.05 -3.07 58.54
C THR A 411 -16.58 -3.18 58.71
N ASP A 412 -17.13 -2.55 59.72
CA ASP A 412 -18.57 -2.43 59.99
C ASP A 412 -19.24 -1.22 59.27
N GLY A 413 -18.46 -0.48 58.46
CA GLY A 413 -18.93 0.69 57.73
C GLY A 413 -18.95 2.00 58.54
N SER A 414 -18.66 1.95 59.84
CA SER A 414 -18.51 3.16 60.66
C SER A 414 -17.27 3.95 60.29
N ARG A 415 -17.31 5.28 60.48
CA ARG A 415 -16.16 6.14 60.19
C ARG A 415 -15.16 6.18 61.35
N TYR A 416 -13.88 6.16 61.04
CA TYR A 416 -12.84 6.49 62.02
C TYR A 416 -12.16 7.80 61.67
N VAL A 417 -11.67 8.51 62.69
CA VAL A 417 -10.85 9.70 62.60
C VAL A 417 -9.72 9.58 63.59
N THR A 418 -8.49 9.53 63.13
CA THR A 418 -7.29 9.50 63.98
C THR A 418 -6.47 10.78 63.77
N PRO A 419 -6.58 11.77 64.67
CA PRO A 419 -5.84 13.02 64.56
C PRO A 419 -4.36 12.84 64.96
N ASN A 420 -3.52 13.80 64.52
CA ASN A 420 -2.11 13.93 64.93
C ASN A 420 -1.27 12.66 64.67
N VAL A 421 -1.53 11.94 63.55
CA VAL A 421 -0.69 10.80 63.13
C VAL A 421 0.64 11.30 62.64
N PRO A 422 1.78 11.00 63.30
CA PRO A 422 3.03 11.58 62.94
C PRO A 422 3.74 10.84 61.81
N TYR A 423 4.43 11.56 60.94
CA TYR A 423 5.37 11.09 59.93
C TYR A 423 4.72 10.13 58.92
N ALA A 424 3.56 10.49 58.41
CA ALA A 424 2.88 9.67 57.40
C ALA A 424 3.55 9.76 56.02
N MET A 425 3.94 8.63 55.45
CA MET A 425 4.46 8.44 54.09
C MET A 425 3.51 7.53 53.35
N TYR A 426 2.68 8.09 52.49
CA TYR A 426 1.73 7.37 51.66
C TYR A 426 2.43 6.78 50.45
N PHE A 427 2.18 5.49 50.18
CA PHE A 427 2.84 4.76 49.10
C PHE A 427 1.85 4.10 48.14
N SER A 428 0.56 4.06 48.48
CA SER A 428 -0.49 3.61 47.56
C SER A 428 -1.86 4.11 48.08
N GLY A 429 -2.42 5.15 47.48
CA GLY A 429 -3.73 5.71 47.92
C GLY A 429 -3.79 6.03 49.40
N GLY A 430 -4.55 5.23 50.18
CA GLY A 430 -4.68 5.38 51.62
C GLY A 430 -3.65 4.65 52.48
N TYR A 431 -2.80 3.83 51.86
CA TYR A 431 -1.77 3.05 52.56
C TYR A 431 -0.53 3.90 52.85
N ALA A 432 -0.12 3.94 54.11
CA ALA A 432 1.03 4.72 54.54
C ALA A 432 1.88 3.98 55.61
N LEU A 433 3.20 4.28 55.60
CA LEU A 433 4.04 4.06 56.77
C LEU A 433 3.89 5.28 57.67
N HIS A 434 3.64 5.10 58.99
CA HIS A 434 3.50 6.21 59.90
C HIS A 434 3.81 5.83 61.34
N GLY A 435 4.09 6.79 62.19
CA GLY A 435 4.22 6.61 63.63
C GLY A 435 2.85 6.31 64.29
N ALA A 436 2.83 5.37 65.21
CA ALA A 436 1.60 4.97 65.95
C ALA A 436 1.82 5.14 67.45
N PRO A 437 1.63 6.38 68.00
CA PRO A 437 1.87 6.65 69.40
C PRO A 437 0.91 5.92 70.36
N TRP A 438 -0.22 5.40 69.86
CA TRP A 438 -1.22 4.64 70.61
C TRP A 438 -0.85 3.18 70.79
N ARG A 439 0.26 2.70 70.21
CA ARG A 439 0.71 1.31 70.33
C ARG A 439 1.88 1.19 71.32
N GLY A 440 1.74 0.26 72.27
CA GLY A 440 2.77 -0.06 73.23
C GLY A 440 3.78 -1.14 72.74
N SER A 441 3.45 -1.89 71.69
CA SER A 441 4.32 -2.96 71.14
C SER A 441 4.18 -3.10 69.62
N PHE A 442 5.24 -3.61 69.00
CA PHE A 442 5.37 -3.84 67.56
C PHE A 442 6.01 -5.22 67.28
N GLY A 443 5.92 -5.66 66.00
CA GLY A 443 6.48 -6.94 65.56
C GLY A 443 5.48 -8.08 65.64
N TRP A 444 4.22 -7.77 65.47
CA TRP A 444 3.13 -8.74 65.46
C TRP A 444 2.07 -8.33 64.47
N GLY A 445 1.20 -9.27 64.07
CA GLY A 445 0.05 -9.08 63.22
C GLY A 445 -1.20 -9.77 63.78
N GLY A 446 -2.32 -9.68 63.07
CA GLY A 446 -3.58 -10.30 63.47
C GLY A 446 -4.72 -9.32 63.66
N SER A 447 -5.76 -9.72 64.41
CA SER A 447 -7.02 -8.96 64.56
C SER A 447 -6.87 -7.56 65.16
N GLY A 448 -5.79 -7.29 65.88
CA GLY A 448 -5.45 -5.94 66.40
C GLY A 448 -4.63 -5.10 65.42
N GLY A 449 -4.47 -5.49 64.18
CA GLY A 449 -3.76 -4.75 63.13
C GLY A 449 -4.36 -3.39 62.80
N SER A 450 -3.80 -2.71 61.83
CA SER A 450 -4.29 -1.41 61.33
C SER A 450 -5.37 -1.60 60.26
N HIS A 451 -5.89 -0.48 59.71
CA HIS A 451 -6.75 -0.45 58.53
C HIS A 451 -5.96 -0.56 57.21
N GLY A 452 -4.76 -1.15 57.25
CA GLY A 452 -3.92 -1.37 56.08
C GLY A 452 -2.59 -0.62 56.13
N CYS A 453 -2.47 0.44 56.89
CA CYS A 453 -1.23 1.19 57.11
C CYS A 453 -0.20 0.37 57.86
N VAL A 454 1.09 0.69 57.66
CA VAL A 454 2.24 0.12 58.37
C VAL A 454 2.52 1.01 59.58
N ASN A 455 2.10 0.52 60.77
CA ASN A 455 2.30 1.22 62.04
C ASN A 455 3.68 0.98 62.61
N MET A 456 4.42 2.06 62.86
CA MET A 456 5.80 2.03 63.33
C MET A 456 5.98 2.75 64.67
N PRO A 457 7.01 2.45 65.47
CA PRO A 457 7.44 3.32 66.56
C PRO A 457 7.66 4.76 66.04
N VAL A 458 7.17 5.76 66.77
CA VAL A 458 7.20 7.17 66.36
C VAL A 458 8.65 7.67 65.99
N PRO A 459 9.68 7.37 66.80
CA PRO A 459 11.05 7.76 66.46
C PRO A 459 11.54 7.14 65.11
N ALA A 460 11.28 5.85 64.93
CA ALA A 460 11.67 5.18 63.67
C ALA A 460 10.91 5.71 62.48
N ALA A 461 9.57 5.96 62.58
CA ALA A 461 8.83 6.59 61.51
C ALA A 461 9.38 7.95 61.14
N GLY A 462 9.84 8.75 62.13
CA GLY A 462 10.52 10.03 61.90
C GLY A 462 11.84 9.87 61.14
N GLU A 463 12.66 8.86 61.45
CA GLU A 463 13.88 8.57 60.75
C GLU A 463 13.64 8.20 59.28
N PHE A 464 12.70 7.30 59.02
CA PHE A 464 12.30 6.93 57.66
C PHE A 464 11.72 8.11 56.90
N TYR A 465 10.86 8.90 57.55
CA TYR A 465 10.27 10.09 56.97
C TYR A 465 11.32 11.10 56.51
N ASN A 466 12.39 11.37 57.33
CA ASN A 466 13.42 12.30 56.97
C ASN A 466 14.39 11.77 55.94
N TRP A 467 14.59 10.42 55.90
CA TRP A 467 15.54 9.81 55.00
C TRP A 467 14.97 9.51 53.58
N ALA A 468 13.71 9.11 53.49
CA ALA A 468 13.04 8.71 52.24
C ALA A 468 12.38 9.92 51.56
N PRO A 469 12.84 10.40 50.41
CA PRO A 469 12.13 11.38 49.59
C PRO A 469 10.87 10.82 48.95
N ILE A 470 10.01 11.68 48.41
CA ILE A 470 8.94 11.26 47.49
C ILE A 470 9.59 10.57 46.30
N GLY A 471 8.98 9.51 45.80
CA GLY A 471 9.53 8.63 44.76
C GLY A 471 10.35 7.45 45.28
N THR A 472 10.72 7.42 46.61
CA THR A 472 11.39 6.24 47.20
C THR A 472 10.55 4.99 47.00
N VAL A 473 11.13 3.95 46.45
CA VAL A 473 10.45 2.67 46.23
C VAL A 473 10.08 2.02 47.56
N VAL A 474 8.88 1.48 47.65
CA VAL A 474 8.36 0.71 48.81
C VAL A 474 7.95 -0.67 48.28
N VAL A 475 8.60 -1.71 48.78
CA VAL A 475 8.25 -3.11 48.44
C VAL A 475 7.61 -3.73 49.66
N SER A 476 6.33 -4.12 49.52
CA SER A 476 5.59 -4.81 50.55
C SER A 476 5.36 -6.26 50.15
N HIS A 477 5.81 -7.20 50.98
CA HIS A 477 5.77 -8.61 50.65
C HIS A 477 5.70 -9.49 51.88
N ARG A 478 5.44 -10.79 51.69
CA ARG A 478 5.51 -11.87 52.69
C ARG A 478 6.73 -12.71 52.52
#